data_cbcc75ecb195275cb931ac82e5e46999
#
_entry.id   cbcc75ecb195275cb931ac82e5e46999
#
_cell.length_a   1.000
_cell.length_b   1.000
_cell.length_c   1.000
_cell.angle_alpha   90.00
_cell.angle_beta   90.00
_cell.angle_gamma   90.00
#
_symmetry.space_group_name_H-M   'P 1'
#
loop_
_entity.id
_entity.type
_entity.pdbx_description
1 polymer ?
#
loop_
_entity_poly.entity_id
_entity_poly.type
_entity_poly.pdbx_seq_one_letter_code
_entity_poly.pdbx_strand_id
1 'polypeptide(L)'
;MNNSLGVGRLLIAVYAIFAISATARASYQLIREFDQAPLAYSLSAISALVYVLATISLTKQQAKWKRIAKITIWFELIGVIVVGTLSLLLPDLFAHPSVWSSFGVGYAFIPLLLPVLGLIWLRKHNAGNN
;
A
#
# COMPACT_ATOMS: atom_id res chain seq x y z
N MET A 1 3.86 29.49 -1.39
CA MET A 1 3.85 28.18 -1.98
C MET A 1 3.29 27.16 -1.00
N ASN A 2 2.51 26.26 -1.51
CA ASN A 2 1.80 25.31 -0.65
C ASN A 2 2.63 24.03 -0.50
N ASN A 3 3.23 23.82 0.68
CA ASN A 3 4.03 22.64 0.94
C ASN A 3 3.21 21.35 0.85
N SER A 4 1.89 21.43 1.11
CA SER A 4 1.05 20.25 1.04
C SER A 4 0.90 19.71 -0.38
N LEU A 5 1.01 20.56 -1.40
CA LEU A 5 1.02 20.08 -2.78
C LEU A 5 2.29 19.28 -3.08
N GLY A 6 3.43 19.73 -2.54
CA GLY A 6 4.68 18.98 -2.69
C GLY A 6 4.61 17.63 -1.99
N VAL A 7 4.05 17.59 -0.80
CA VAL A 7 3.86 16.33 -0.06
C VAL A 7 2.93 15.41 -0.82
N GLY A 8 1.83 15.94 -1.37
CA GLY A 8 0.90 15.13 -2.15
C GLY A 8 1.56 14.51 -3.36
N ARG A 9 2.36 15.29 -4.08
CA ARG A 9 3.08 14.76 -5.25
C ARG A 9 4.09 13.69 -4.85
N LEU A 10 4.77 13.89 -3.72
CA LEU A 10 5.71 12.90 -3.22
C LEU A 10 4.99 11.60 -2.86
N LEU A 11 3.85 11.70 -2.16
CA LEU A 11 3.05 10.53 -1.82
C LEU A 11 2.63 9.77 -3.08
N ILE A 12 2.13 10.49 -4.09
CA ILE A 12 1.71 9.87 -5.35
C ILE A 12 2.89 9.16 -6.00
N ALA A 13 4.06 9.80 -6.02
CA ALA A 13 5.25 9.21 -6.63
C ALA A 13 5.65 7.92 -5.92
N VAL A 14 5.65 7.91 -4.59
CA VAL A 14 6.01 6.72 -3.82
C VAL A 14 4.98 5.61 -4.03
N TYR A 15 3.68 5.94 -3.99
CA TYR A 15 2.65 4.96 -4.28
C TYR A 15 2.78 4.39 -5.69
N ALA A 16 3.10 5.22 -6.67
CA ALA A 16 3.29 4.78 -8.05
C ALA A 16 4.46 3.80 -8.17
N ILE A 17 5.57 4.09 -7.51
CA ILE A 17 6.72 3.20 -7.51
C ILE A 17 6.35 1.85 -6.89
N PHE A 18 5.64 1.87 -5.76
CA PHE A 18 5.19 0.63 -5.12
C PHE A 18 4.18 -0.10 -5.99
N ALA A 19 3.28 0.62 -6.67
CA ALA A 19 2.30 0.01 -7.56
C ALA A 19 2.98 -0.74 -8.70
N ILE A 20 3.97 -0.12 -9.35
CA ILE A 20 4.70 -0.73 -10.44
C ILE A 20 5.49 -1.94 -9.96
N SER A 21 6.25 -1.76 -8.88
CA SER A 21 7.11 -2.81 -8.33
C SER A 21 6.29 -3.99 -7.83
N ALA A 22 5.21 -3.71 -7.08
CA ALA A 22 4.37 -4.75 -6.51
C ALA A 22 3.62 -5.51 -7.60
N THR A 23 3.16 -4.82 -8.64
CA THR A 23 2.44 -5.46 -9.74
C THR A 23 3.36 -6.39 -10.50
N ALA A 24 4.58 -5.96 -10.80
CA ALA A 24 5.56 -6.80 -11.49
C ALA A 24 5.90 -8.03 -10.67
N ARG A 25 6.14 -7.84 -9.38
CA ARG A 25 6.49 -8.95 -8.48
C ARG A 25 5.34 -9.92 -8.31
N ALA A 26 4.13 -9.42 -8.06
CA ALA A 26 2.96 -10.26 -7.87
C ALA A 26 2.64 -11.06 -9.13
N SER A 27 2.75 -10.43 -10.30
CA SER A 27 2.51 -11.13 -11.56
C SER A 27 3.48 -12.29 -11.74
N TYR A 28 4.77 -12.06 -11.48
CA TYR A 28 5.77 -13.11 -11.57
C TYR A 28 5.45 -14.25 -10.60
N GLN A 29 5.16 -13.92 -9.34
CA GLN A 29 4.90 -14.92 -8.31
C GLN A 29 3.67 -15.76 -8.62
N LEU A 30 2.60 -15.14 -9.09
CA LEU A 30 1.35 -15.85 -9.39
C LEU A 30 1.50 -16.76 -10.62
N ILE A 31 2.25 -16.30 -11.63
CA ILE A 31 2.41 -17.05 -12.88
C ILE A 31 3.43 -18.19 -12.72
N ARG A 32 4.52 -17.93 -12.03
CA ARG A 32 5.67 -18.83 -12.01
C ARG A 32 5.83 -19.64 -10.74
N GLU A 33 5.37 -19.11 -9.59
CA GLU A 33 5.75 -19.68 -8.31
C GLU A 33 4.59 -19.85 -7.34
N PHE A 34 3.34 -19.77 -7.82
CA PHE A 34 2.18 -19.76 -6.93
C PHE A 34 2.20 -20.91 -5.93
N ASP A 35 2.57 -22.10 -6.37
CA ASP A 35 2.53 -23.31 -5.53
C ASP A 35 3.50 -23.25 -4.35
N GLN A 36 4.52 -22.40 -4.41
CA GLN A 36 5.52 -22.31 -3.34
C GLN A 36 4.98 -21.60 -2.11
N ALA A 37 4.15 -20.57 -2.29
CA ALA A 37 3.62 -19.82 -1.16
C ALA A 37 2.31 -19.15 -1.55
N PRO A 38 1.21 -19.94 -1.70
CA PRO A 38 -0.06 -19.40 -2.19
C PRO A 38 -0.58 -18.24 -1.35
N LEU A 39 -0.49 -18.33 -0.02
CA LEU A 39 -0.99 -17.27 0.86
C LEU A 39 -0.19 -15.99 0.68
N ALA A 40 1.15 -16.08 0.74
CA ALA A 40 2.00 -14.89 0.64
C ALA A 40 1.86 -14.24 -0.73
N TYR A 41 1.78 -15.04 -1.79
CA TYR A 41 1.68 -14.51 -3.15
C TYR A 41 0.30 -13.91 -3.44
N SER A 42 -0.76 -14.50 -2.85
CA SER A 42 -2.09 -13.89 -2.93
C SER A 42 -2.12 -12.54 -2.22
N LEU A 43 -1.47 -12.43 -1.07
CA LEU A 43 -1.35 -11.17 -0.36
C LEU A 43 -0.55 -10.16 -1.17
N SER A 44 0.48 -10.60 -1.89
CA SER A 44 1.23 -9.72 -2.79
C SER A 44 0.33 -9.16 -3.89
N ALA A 45 -0.54 -9.99 -4.46
CA ALA A 45 -1.47 -9.54 -5.49
C ALA A 45 -2.45 -8.51 -4.92
N ILE A 46 -2.97 -8.75 -3.72
CA ILE A 46 -3.88 -7.81 -3.06
C ILE A 46 -3.16 -6.49 -2.80
N SER A 47 -1.92 -6.52 -2.30
CA SER A 47 -1.18 -5.31 -2.05
C SER A 47 -0.90 -4.53 -3.34
N ALA A 48 -0.61 -5.23 -4.44
CA ALA A 48 -0.41 -4.58 -5.73
C ALA A 48 -1.66 -3.82 -6.17
N LEU A 49 -2.84 -4.45 -6.04
CA LEU A 49 -4.10 -3.78 -6.36
C LEU A 49 -4.33 -2.56 -5.48
N VAL A 50 -4.02 -2.67 -4.19
CA VAL A 50 -4.16 -1.56 -3.27
C VAL A 50 -3.26 -0.39 -3.68
N TYR A 51 -2.00 -0.66 -4.01
CA TYR A 51 -1.09 0.41 -4.42
C TYR A 51 -1.51 1.07 -5.73
N VAL A 52 -1.99 0.27 -6.69
CA VAL A 52 -2.50 0.83 -7.96
C VAL A 52 -3.71 1.72 -7.69
N LEU A 53 -4.65 1.22 -6.91
CA LEU A 53 -5.87 1.97 -6.62
C LEU A 53 -5.58 3.25 -5.83
N ALA A 54 -4.68 3.17 -4.85
CA ALA A 54 -4.27 4.34 -4.08
C ALA A 54 -3.62 5.40 -4.98
N THR A 55 -2.73 4.97 -5.87
CA THR A 55 -2.07 5.88 -6.80
C THR A 55 -3.09 6.61 -7.67
N ILE A 56 -4.00 5.86 -8.29
CA ILE A 56 -5.01 6.45 -9.15
C ILE A 56 -5.90 7.41 -8.35
N SER A 57 -6.37 6.97 -7.19
CA SER A 57 -7.29 7.75 -6.37
C SER A 57 -6.67 9.07 -5.91
N LEU A 58 -5.39 9.05 -5.54
CA LEU A 58 -4.70 10.25 -5.07
C LEU A 58 -4.48 11.27 -6.19
N THR A 59 -4.43 10.82 -7.44
CA THR A 59 -4.27 11.76 -8.56
C THR A 59 -5.56 12.47 -8.93
N LYS A 60 -6.72 11.96 -8.48
CA LYS A 60 -8.01 12.54 -8.81
C LYS A 60 -8.42 13.56 -7.75
N GLN A 61 -9.11 14.61 -8.17
CA GLN A 61 -9.49 15.69 -7.26
C GLN A 61 -10.96 15.67 -6.87
N GLN A 62 -11.75 14.82 -7.49
CA GLN A 62 -13.17 14.71 -7.18
C GLN A 62 -13.39 14.09 -5.80
N ALA A 63 -14.46 14.50 -5.14
CA ALA A 63 -14.74 14.04 -3.78
C ALA A 63 -14.87 12.52 -3.67
N LYS A 64 -15.47 11.89 -4.68
CA LYS A 64 -15.62 10.43 -4.65
C LYS A 64 -14.26 9.72 -4.66
N TRP A 65 -13.28 10.26 -5.39
CA TRP A 65 -11.95 9.67 -5.45
C TRP A 65 -11.17 9.88 -4.15
N LYS A 66 -11.40 11.00 -3.47
CA LYS A 66 -10.81 11.21 -2.15
C LYS A 66 -11.34 10.20 -1.14
N ARG A 67 -12.63 9.87 -1.23
CA ARG A 67 -13.23 8.83 -0.39
C ARG A 67 -12.64 7.47 -0.70
N ILE A 68 -12.49 7.14 -1.98
CA ILE A 68 -11.88 5.88 -2.41
C ILE A 68 -10.44 5.79 -1.91
N ALA A 69 -9.67 6.88 -2.03
CA ALA A 69 -8.31 6.91 -1.52
C ALA A 69 -8.26 6.65 -0.02
N LYS A 70 -9.15 7.28 0.74
CA LYS A 70 -9.22 7.12 2.18
C LYS A 70 -9.50 5.66 2.56
N ILE A 71 -10.50 5.06 1.92
CA ILE A 71 -10.86 3.66 2.19
C ILE A 71 -9.71 2.74 1.81
N THR A 72 -9.10 2.96 0.66
CA THR A 72 -8.00 2.13 0.17
C THR A 72 -6.79 2.21 1.09
N ILE A 73 -6.45 3.42 1.52
CA ILE A 73 -5.29 3.63 2.39
C ILE A 73 -5.55 3.06 3.79
N TRP A 74 -6.77 3.16 4.31
CA TRP A 74 -7.13 2.49 5.55
C TRP A 74 -6.99 0.97 5.42
N PHE A 75 -7.45 0.42 4.28
CA PHE A 75 -7.29 -1.01 4.01
C PHE A 75 -5.80 -1.39 4.01
N GLU A 76 -4.98 -0.57 3.38
CA GLU A 76 -3.53 -0.79 3.35
C GLU A 76 -2.94 -0.80 4.76
N LEU A 77 -3.29 0.18 5.59
CA LEU A 77 -2.76 0.27 6.95
C LEU A 77 -3.14 -0.97 7.76
N ILE A 78 -4.42 -1.35 7.68
CA ILE A 78 -4.89 -2.55 8.37
C ILE A 78 -4.15 -3.77 7.84
N GLY A 79 -3.97 -3.86 6.52
CA GLY A 79 -3.26 -4.96 5.89
C GLY A 79 -1.82 -5.09 6.38
N VAL A 80 -1.11 -3.97 6.44
CA VAL A 80 0.29 -3.98 6.92
C VAL A 80 0.34 -4.46 8.37
N ILE A 81 -0.55 -3.96 9.21
CA ILE A 81 -0.57 -4.34 10.63
C ILE A 81 -0.91 -5.83 10.79
N VAL A 82 -1.96 -6.30 10.10
CA VAL A 82 -2.39 -7.69 10.20
C VAL A 82 -1.32 -8.62 9.64
N VAL A 83 -0.86 -8.37 8.42
CA VAL A 83 0.13 -9.23 7.77
C VAL A 83 1.46 -9.17 8.52
N GLY A 84 1.85 -7.98 8.98
CA GLY A 84 3.08 -7.82 9.77
C GLY A 84 3.03 -8.65 11.04
N THR A 85 1.91 -8.59 11.77
CA THR A 85 1.74 -9.36 12.99
C THR A 85 1.74 -10.85 12.70
N LEU A 86 0.96 -11.29 11.70
CA LEU A 86 0.87 -12.71 11.36
C LEU A 86 2.22 -13.26 10.88
N SER A 87 3.00 -12.48 10.16
CA SER A 87 4.30 -12.95 9.69
C SER A 87 5.28 -13.20 10.84
N LEU A 88 5.11 -12.49 11.95
CA LEU A 88 5.94 -12.71 13.14
C LEU A 88 5.42 -13.88 13.98
N LEU A 89 4.09 -14.05 14.07
CA LEU A 89 3.49 -15.10 14.88
C LEU A 89 3.45 -16.45 14.16
N LEU A 90 3.30 -16.44 12.84
CA LEU A 90 3.16 -17.65 12.03
C LEU A 90 4.17 -17.61 10.88
N PRO A 91 5.47 -17.68 11.19
CA PRO A 91 6.50 -17.51 10.15
C PRO A 91 6.45 -18.56 9.05
N ASP A 92 5.93 -19.74 9.33
CA ASP A 92 5.87 -20.81 8.32
C ASP A 92 4.93 -20.48 7.18
N LEU A 93 3.87 -19.69 7.46
CA LEU A 93 2.94 -19.26 6.42
C LEU A 93 3.55 -18.16 5.53
N PHE A 94 4.60 -17.52 6.01
CA PHE A 94 5.24 -16.39 5.32
C PHE A 94 6.70 -16.70 5.02
N ALA A 95 7.02 -17.97 4.68
CA ALA A 95 8.38 -18.36 4.30
C ALA A 95 8.91 -17.53 3.13
N HIS A 96 8.00 -17.11 2.22
CA HIS A 96 8.31 -16.16 1.16
C HIS A 96 7.62 -14.84 1.50
N PRO A 97 8.36 -13.81 1.90
CA PRO A 97 7.75 -12.59 2.40
C PRO A 97 6.99 -11.80 1.32
N SER A 98 5.89 -11.19 1.74
CA SER A 98 5.17 -10.21 0.93
C SER A 98 5.70 -8.82 1.26
N VAL A 99 5.20 -7.80 0.55
CA VAL A 99 5.59 -6.42 0.81
C VAL A 99 5.20 -5.97 2.22
N TRP A 100 4.16 -6.56 2.80
CA TRP A 100 3.66 -6.19 4.13
C TRP A 100 4.22 -7.07 5.26
N SER A 101 4.97 -8.12 4.93
CA SER A 101 5.53 -9.01 5.95
C SER A 101 6.47 -8.24 6.88
N SER A 102 6.37 -8.52 8.17
CA SER A 102 7.15 -7.82 9.20
C SER A 102 7.02 -6.29 9.08
N PHE A 103 5.78 -5.82 8.82
CA PHE A 103 5.46 -4.40 8.72
C PHE A 103 6.23 -3.67 7.60
N GLY A 104 6.62 -4.42 6.58
CA GLY A 104 7.31 -3.84 5.44
C GLY A 104 8.81 -3.66 5.65
N VAL A 105 9.42 -4.45 6.54
CA VAL A 105 10.84 -4.31 6.86
C VAL A 105 11.74 -4.41 5.62
N GLY A 106 11.37 -5.23 4.64
CA GLY A 106 12.13 -5.37 3.41
C GLY A 106 12.15 -4.11 2.54
N TYR A 107 11.29 -3.14 2.87
CA TYR A 107 11.16 -1.88 2.14
C TYR A 107 11.33 -0.69 3.09
N ALA A 108 12.21 -0.84 4.08
CA ALA A 108 12.53 0.22 5.04
C ALA A 108 11.30 0.73 5.80
N PHE A 109 10.34 -0.14 6.06
CA PHE A 109 9.08 0.17 6.75
C PHE A 109 8.22 1.21 6.03
N ILE A 110 8.53 1.53 4.77
CA ILE A 110 7.72 2.46 3.99
C ILE A 110 6.26 1.99 3.88
N PRO A 111 5.97 0.68 3.68
CA PRO A 111 4.58 0.22 3.66
C PRO A 111 3.78 0.52 4.92
N LEU A 112 4.45 0.60 6.07
CA LEU A 112 3.79 1.00 7.32
C LEU A 112 3.64 2.52 7.42
N LEU A 113 4.69 3.25 7.06
CA LEU A 113 4.72 4.71 7.18
C LEU A 113 3.83 5.39 6.14
N LEU A 114 3.81 4.87 4.93
CA LEU A 114 3.14 5.49 3.80
C LEU A 114 1.64 5.70 4.02
N PRO A 115 0.86 4.69 4.49
CA PRO A 115 -0.56 4.92 4.71
C PRO A 115 -0.83 5.90 5.84
N VAL A 116 0.02 5.95 6.87
CA VAL A 116 -0.14 6.92 7.95
C VAL A 116 0.00 8.33 7.39
N LEU A 117 1.04 8.57 6.59
CA LEU A 117 1.26 9.87 5.98
C LEU A 117 0.14 10.20 4.98
N GLY A 118 -0.32 9.22 4.23
CA GLY A 118 -1.41 9.41 3.27
C GLY A 118 -2.70 9.82 3.95
N LEU A 119 -3.03 9.16 5.07
CA LEU A 119 -4.24 9.50 5.82
C LEU A 119 -4.16 10.90 6.44
N ILE A 120 -3.00 11.27 6.96
CA ILE A 120 -2.80 12.61 7.52
C ILE A 120 -2.98 13.65 6.41
N TRP A 121 -2.38 13.41 5.26
CA TRP A 121 -2.49 14.33 4.13
C TRP A 121 -3.94 14.50 3.66
N LEU A 122 -4.67 13.37 3.51
CA LEU A 122 -6.06 13.40 3.09
C LEU A 122 -6.94 14.14 4.11
N ARG A 123 -6.69 13.91 5.40
CA ARG A 123 -7.46 14.58 6.45
C ARG A 123 -7.31 16.09 6.36
N LYS A 124 -6.09 16.56 6.18
CA LYS A 124 -5.82 17.99 6.08
C LYS A 124 -6.49 18.61 4.85
N HIS A 125 -6.45 17.91 3.73
CA HIS A 125 -7.02 18.43 2.50
C HIS A 125 -8.54 18.36 2.49
N ASN A 126 -9.12 17.31 3.07
CA ASN A 126 -10.57 17.23 3.18
C ASN A 126 -11.11 18.33 4.09
N ALA A 127 -10.44 18.59 5.21
CA ALA A 127 -10.85 19.64 6.13
C ALA A 127 -10.79 21.01 5.45
N GLY A 128 -9.78 21.24 4.62
CA GLY A 128 -9.64 22.49 3.91
C GLY A 128 -10.65 22.69 2.78
N ASN A 129 -11.26 21.63 2.30
CA ASN A 129 -12.22 21.66 1.21
C ASN A 129 -13.68 21.73 1.67
N ASN A 130 -13.91 21.61 2.94
CA ASN A 130 -15.26 21.75 3.53
C ASN A 130 -15.58 23.19 3.90
#